data_bca9529534a442db9b7699787bfb7214
#
_entry.id   bca9529534a442db9b7699787bfb7214
#
_cell.length_a   1.000
_cell.length_b   1.000
_cell.length_c   1.000
_cell.angle_alpha   90.00
_cell.angle_beta   90.00
_cell.angle_gamma   90.00
#
_symmetry.space_group_name_H-M   'P 1'
#
loop_
_entity.id
_entity.type
_entity.pdbx_description
1 polymer ?
#
loop_
_entity_poly.entity_id
_entity_poly.type
_entity_poly.pdbx_seq_one_letter_code
_entity_poly.pdbx_strand_id
1 'polypeptide(L)'
;LDLAFSNAIEAIKKNFTYIDSTILGMGRGAGNLKTEEIYSYLYQKDKIGINSLKRIKDKIFRPLMKKYKWGSNKYYKFAAIHSIHPSYVQELINNKNYKKKKFMEILRSLSKIDSTKYNPENLNFYKKTFKNNINDKVKLNDKVLILGSSPKLKTYRNKIKKFCQNSNMTK
;
A
#
# COMPACT_ATOMS: atom_id res chain seq x y z
N LEU A 1 -13.11 4.73 -3.41
CA LEU A 1 -12.98 4.45 -1.97
C LEU A 1 -13.96 5.28 -1.18
N ASP A 2 -14.36 4.79 -0.02
CA ASP A 2 -15.38 5.38 0.85
C ASP A 2 -16.83 5.31 0.29
N LEU A 3 -17.10 4.42 -0.68
CA LEU A 3 -18.45 4.17 -1.22
C LEU A 3 -19.20 3.03 -0.51
N ALA A 4 -18.58 2.38 0.48
CA ALA A 4 -19.16 1.20 1.13
C ALA A 4 -20.51 1.51 1.79
N PHE A 5 -20.67 2.69 2.40
CA PHE A 5 -21.93 3.11 2.99
C PHE A 5 -23.01 3.31 1.93
N SER A 6 -22.73 4.06 0.87
CA SER A 6 -23.69 4.28 -0.23
C SER A 6 -24.10 2.98 -0.92
N ASN A 7 -23.11 2.09 -1.18
CA ASN A 7 -23.35 0.79 -1.76
C ASN A 7 -24.22 -0.10 -0.85
N ALA A 8 -24.00 -0.05 0.47
CA ALA A 8 -24.82 -0.78 1.45
C ALA A 8 -26.27 -0.29 1.45
N ILE A 9 -26.48 1.03 1.39
CA ILE A 9 -27.83 1.60 1.31
C ILE A 9 -28.53 1.16 0.03
N GLU A 10 -27.85 1.17 -1.12
CA GLU A 10 -28.42 0.71 -2.39
C GLU A 10 -28.72 -0.81 -2.36
N ALA A 11 -27.85 -1.62 -1.72
CA ALA A 11 -28.11 -3.05 -1.53
C ALA A 11 -29.36 -3.29 -0.67
N ILE A 12 -29.53 -2.54 0.43
CA ILE A 12 -30.71 -2.61 1.29
C ILE A 12 -31.99 -2.26 0.50
N LYS A 13 -31.97 -1.18 -0.29
CA LYS A 13 -33.09 -0.79 -1.15
C LYS A 13 -33.46 -1.87 -2.17
N LYS A 14 -32.49 -2.68 -2.58
CA LYS A 14 -32.66 -3.82 -3.50
C LYS A 14 -32.96 -5.13 -2.78
N ASN A 15 -33.35 -5.08 -1.51
CA ASN A 15 -33.74 -6.23 -0.68
C ASN A 15 -32.62 -7.28 -0.49
N PHE A 16 -31.36 -6.89 -0.45
CA PHE A 16 -30.30 -7.79 -0.01
C PHE A 16 -30.49 -8.13 1.46
N THR A 17 -30.45 -9.42 1.79
CA THR A 17 -30.76 -9.95 3.12
C THR A 17 -29.64 -9.74 4.12
N TYR A 18 -28.39 -9.74 3.65
CA TYR A 18 -27.18 -9.66 4.51
C TYR A 18 -26.26 -8.55 4.05
N ILE A 19 -25.74 -7.81 4.99
CA ILE A 19 -24.75 -6.75 4.77
C ILE A 19 -23.62 -6.93 5.78
N ASP A 20 -22.42 -7.17 5.29
CA ASP A 20 -21.21 -7.28 6.12
C ASP A 20 -20.68 -5.90 6.49
N SER A 21 -20.32 -5.74 7.75
CA SER A 21 -19.71 -4.52 8.25
C SER A 21 -18.73 -4.79 9.39
N THR A 22 -17.81 -3.86 9.64
CA THR A 22 -16.83 -3.99 10.72
C THR A 22 -16.69 -2.67 11.47
N ILE A 23 -16.40 -2.75 12.78
CA ILE A 23 -16.24 -1.53 13.59
C ILE A 23 -15.01 -0.76 13.11
N LEU A 24 -15.17 0.56 12.89
CA LEU A 24 -14.18 1.46 12.29
C LEU A 24 -13.65 0.96 10.92
N GLY A 25 -14.43 0.17 10.20
CA GLY A 25 -14.00 -0.39 8.91
C GLY A 25 -12.80 -1.32 9.04
N MET A 26 -12.64 -2.02 10.17
CA MET A 26 -11.52 -2.91 10.44
C MET A 26 -11.39 -3.96 9.34
N GLY A 27 -10.19 -4.12 8.80
CA GLY A 27 -9.90 -5.10 7.79
C GLY A 27 -8.62 -4.82 7.05
N ARG A 28 -8.37 -5.60 5.99
CA ARG A 28 -7.19 -5.47 5.16
C ARG A 28 -7.35 -4.30 4.19
N GLY A 29 -6.73 -3.18 4.52
CA GLY A 29 -6.78 -1.99 3.68
C GLY A 29 -7.80 -0.97 4.14
N ALA A 30 -8.46 -0.33 3.18
CA ALA A 30 -9.44 0.72 3.39
C ALA A 30 -10.71 0.46 2.56
N GLY A 31 -11.84 0.98 3.03
CA GLY A 31 -13.10 0.95 2.29
C GLY A 31 -14.13 -0.05 2.81
N ASN A 32 -13.87 -0.76 3.92
CA ASN A 32 -14.89 -1.58 4.57
C ASN A 32 -16.00 -0.72 5.16
N LEU A 33 -17.23 -1.22 5.07
CA LEU A 33 -18.39 -0.59 5.69
C LEU A 33 -18.22 -0.55 7.21
N LYS A 34 -18.48 0.61 7.80
CA LYS A 34 -18.38 0.78 9.25
C LYS A 34 -19.71 0.44 9.91
N THR A 35 -19.67 -0.50 10.86
CA THR A 35 -20.84 -0.97 11.60
C THR A 35 -21.55 0.19 12.29
N GLU A 36 -20.82 1.10 12.94
CA GLU A 36 -21.39 2.23 13.64
C GLU A 36 -22.13 3.21 12.71
N GLU A 37 -21.71 3.34 11.45
CA GLU A 37 -22.37 4.21 10.48
C GLU A 37 -23.67 3.59 9.98
N ILE A 38 -23.62 2.33 9.52
CA ILE A 38 -24.80 1.66 8.99
C ILE A 38 -25.82 1.37 10.09
N TYR A 39 -25.38 0.99 11.29
CA TYR A 39 -26.27 0.77 12.43
C TYR A 39 -27.01 2.06 12.83
N SER A 40 -26.30 3.18 12.91
CA SER A 40 -26.91 4.47 13.24
C SER A 40 -27.94 4.90 12.17
N TYR A 41 -27.71 4.56 10.92
CA TYR A 41 -28.64 4.85 9.84
C TYR A 41 -29.91 3.99 9.91
N LEU A 42 -29.78 2.68 10.17
CA LEU A 42 -30.90 1.74 10.19
C LEU A 42 -31.72 1.84 11.48
N TYR A 43 -31.05 2.06 12.60
CA TYR A 43 -31.64 2.01 13.96
C TYR A 43 -31.56 3.35 14.69
N GLN A 44 -31.96 4.45 14.05
CA GLN A 44 -31.85 5.82 14.56
C GLN A 44 -32.49 6.03 15.95
N LYS A 45 -33.52 5.28 16.25
CA LYS A 45 -34.25 5.35 17.56
C LYS A 45 -33.58 4.55 18.66
N ASP A 46 -32.71 3.59 18.33
CA ASP A 46 -31.99 2.78 19.33
C ASP A 46 -30.78 3.51 19.92
N LYS A 47 -31.06 4.44 20.85
CA LYS A 47 -30.02 5.21 21.51
C LYS A 47 -29.09 4.35 22.37
N ILE A 48 -29.57 3.22 22.90
CA ILE A 48 -28.79 2.31 23.77
C ILE A 48 -27.74 1.58 22.89
N GLY A 49 -28.17 0.99 21.77
CA GLY A 49 -27.27 0.31 20.82
C GLY A 49 -26.22 1.25 20.23
N ILE A 50 -26.65 2.45 19.79
CA ILE A 50 -25.75 3.47 19.24
C ILE A 50 -24.67 3.88 20.28
N ASN A 51 -25.07 4.13 21.53
CA ASN A 51 -24.12 4.49 22.60
C ASN A 51 -23.18 3.34 22.97
N SER A 52 -23.69 2.10 22.96
CA SER A 52 -22.88 0.90 23.21
C SER A 52 -21.83 0.71 22.10
N LEU A 53 -22.20 0.84 20.83
CA LEU A 53 -21.27 0.81 19.69
C LEU A 53 -20.23 1.94 19.79
N LYS A 54 -20.65 3.16 20.14
CA LYS A 54 -19.73 4.29 20.33
C LYS A 54 -18.70 3.97 21.42
N ARG A 55 -19.13 3.42 22.56
CA ARG A 55 -18.24 3.05 23.66
C ARG A 55 -17.23 1.97 23.26
N ILE A 56 -17.68 0.90 22.60
CA ILE A 56 -16.82 -0.17 22.08
C ILE A 56 -15.83 0.38 21.06
N LYS A 57 -16.30 1.15 20.10
CA LYS A 57 -15.49 1.82 19.09
C LYS A 57 -14.35 2.62 19.73
N ASP A 58 -14.67 3.48 20.71
CA ASP A 58 -13.69 4.42 21.27
C ASP A 58 -12.74 3.75 22.28
N LYS A 59 -13.24 2.81 23.11
CA LYS A 59 -12.44 2.15 24.14
C LYS A 59 -11.58 1.00 23.61
N ILE A 60 -12.06 0.25 22.63
CA ILE A 60 -11.41 -0.97 22.15
C ILE A 60 -10.83 -0.79 20.75
N PHE A 61 -11.67 -0.45 19.77
CA PHE A 61 -11.27 -0.47 18.37
C PHE A 61 -10.39 0.71 17.98
N ARG A 62 -10.56 1.89 18.53
CA ARG A 62 -9.72 3.06 18.23
C ARG A 62 -8.25 2.87 18.65
N PRO A 63 -7.93 2.32 19.85
CA PRO A 63 -6.55 1.95 20.18
C PRO A 63 -5.96 0.88 19.24
N LEU A 64 -6.75 -0.15 18.89
CA LEU A 64 -6.35 -1.17 17.95
C LEU A 64 -6.08 -0.58 16.55
N MET A 65 -6.95 0.31 16.06
CA MET A 65 -6.77 0.99 14.79
C MET A 65 -5.46 1.79 14.76
N LYS A 66 -5.12 2.50 15.85
CA LYS A 66 -3.84 3.21 15.98
C LYS A 66 -2.64 2.25 15.92
N LYS A 67 -2.76 1.08 16.57
CA LYS A 67 -1.71 0.05 16.61
C LYS A 67 -1.52 -0.63 15.26
N TYR A 68 -2.60 -1.10 14.63
CA TYR A 68 -2.57 -1.92 13.41
C TYR A 68 -2.74 -1.11 12.12
N LYS A 69 -3.10 0.17 12.20
CA LYS A 69 -3.11 1.16 11.10
C LYS A 69 -4.00 0.78 9.91
N TRP A 70 -5.17 0.19 10.15
CA TRP A 70 -6.16 0.00 9.10
C TRP A 70 -6.94 1.29 8.82
N GLY A 71 -7.79 1.27 7.80
CA GLY A 71 -8.67 2.36 7.43
C GLY A 71 -8.10 3.27 6.36
N SER A 72 -8.92 4.24 5.94
CA SER A 72 -8.59 5.16 4.85
C SER A 72 -7.48 6.14 5.24
N ASN A 73 -6.53 6.32 4.34
CA ASN A 73 -5.48 7.33 4.44
C ASN A 73 -5.04 7.77 3.03
N LYS A 74 -4.20 8.79 2.95
CA LYS A 74 -3.74 9.34 1.67
C LYS A 74 -3.07 8.32 0.74
N TYR A 75 -2.43 7.29 1.29
CA TYR A 75 -1.75 6.26 0.51
C TYR A 75 -2.75 5.30 -0.13
N TYR A 76 -3.76 4.86 0.63
CA TYR A 76 -4.86 4.05 0.09
C TYR A 76 -5.70 4.82 -0.93
N LYS A 77 -5.95 6.14 -0.69
CA LYS A 77 -6.64 6.99 -1.66
C LYS A 77 -5.87 7.08 -2.99
N PHE A 78 -4.56 7.31 -2.91
CA PHE A 78 -3.70 7.33 -4.10
C PHE A 78 -3.71 5.97 -4.81
N ALA A 79 -3.53 4.88 -4.07
CA ALA A 79 -3.52 3.53 -4.64
C ALA A 79 -4.82 3.20 -5.38
N ALA A 80 -5.97 3.60 -4.84
CA ALA A 80 -7.26 3.37 -5.49
C ALA A 80 -7.44 4.17 -6.78
N ILE A 81 -7.04 5.44 -6.80
CA ILE A 81 -7.11 6.28 -8.00
C ILE A 81 -6.27 5.70 -9.14
N HIS A 82 -5.13 5.08 -8.79
CA HIS A 82 -4.17 4.52 -9.75
C HIS A 82 -4.26 3.00 -9.91
N SER A 83 -5.34 2.37 -9.45
CA SER A 83 -5.57 0.92 -9.55
C SER A 83 -4.44 0.07 -8.96
N ILE A 84 -3.74 0.58 -7.95
CA ILE A 84 -2.67 -0.14 -7.25
C ILE A 84 -3.31 -1.05 -6.19
N HIS A 85 -2.92 -2.33 -6.18
CA HIS A 85 -3.45 -3.29 -5.20
C HIS A 85 -3.17 -2.83 -3.75
N PRO A 86 -4.18 -2.84 -2.85
CA PRO A 86 -4.05 -2.28 -1.49
C PRO A 86 -2.98 -2.96 -0.62
N SER A 87 -2.58 -4.19 -0.95
CA SER A 87 -1.50 -4.89 -0.24
C SER A 87 -0.15 -4.18 -0.35
N TYR A 88 0.11 -3.42 -1.42
CA TYR A 88 1.31 -2.61 -1.50
C TYR A 88 1.35 -1.53 -0.41
N VAL A 89 0.23 -0.85 -0.20
CA VAL A 89 0.11 0.16 0.87
C VAL A 89 0.26 -0.48 2.24
N GLN A 90 -0.36 -1.65 2.44
CA GLN A 90 -0.28 -2.40 3.69
C GLN A 90 1.16 -2.78 4.01
N GLU A 91 1.90 -3.30 3.03
CA GLU A 91 3.31 -3.65 3.18
C GLU A 91 4.17 -2.43 3.52
N LEU A 92 3.98 -1.32 2.82
CA LEU A 92 4.72 -0.07 3.10
C LEU A 92 4.49 0.45 4.53
N ILE A 93 3.24 0.36 5.03
CA ILE A 93 2.87 0.84 6.37
C ILE A 93 3.45 -0.06 7.46
N ASN A 94 3.44 -1.38 7.26
CA ASN A 94 3.81 -2.36 8.28
C ASN A 94 5.30 -2.67 8.30
N ASN A 95 5.99 -2.51 7.20
CA ASN A 95 7.40 -2.86 7.08
C ASN A 95 8.30 -1.68 7.40
N LYS A 96 9.04 -1.79 8.51
CA LYS A 96 9.98 -0.75 8.99
C LYS A 96 11.15 -0.45 8.03
N ASN A 97 11.39 -1.30 7.05
CA ASN A 97 12.45 -1.09 6.05
C ASN A 97 12.15 0.06 5.09
N TYR A 98 10.89 0.53 5.04
CA TYR A 98 10.50 1.67 4.21
C TYR A 98 10.33 2.93 5.05
N LYS A 99 11.06 3.99 4.69
CA LYS A 99 10.89 5.31 5.33
C LYS A 99 9.56 5.93 4.87
N LYS A 100 8.73 6.37 5.82
CA LYS A 100 7.40 6.95 5.54
C LYS A 100 7.43 8.08 4.50
N LYS A 101 8.50 8.89 4.48
CA LYS A 101 8.71 9.97 3.50
C LYS A 101 8.81 9.47 2.05
N LYS A 102 9.16 8.19 1.83
CA LYS A 102 9.31 7.57 0.51
C LYS A 102 8.06 6.85 0.01
N PHE A 103 7.02 6.68 0.83
CA PHE A 103 5.83 5.92 0.46
C PHE A 103 5.15 6.44 -0.80
N MET A 104 4.98 7.76 -0.94
CA MET A 104 4.36 8.35 -2.12
C MET A 104 5.21 8.18 -3.39
N GLU A 105 6.53 8.22 -3.26
CA GLU A 105 7.46 8.00 -4.36
C GLU A 105 7.35 6.55 -4.88
N ILE A 106 7.33 5.58 -3.96
CA ILE A 106 7.14 4.17 -4.30
C ILE A 106 5.78 3.94 -4.98
N LEU A 107 4.70 4.52 -4.44
CA LEU A 107 3.38 4.38 -5.04
C LEU A 107 3.29 5.02 -6.44
N ARG A 108 3.93 6.17 -6.67
CA ARG A 108 4.04 6.78 -8.01
C ARG A 108 4.83 5.90 -8.99
N SER A 109 5.83 5.18 -8.52
CA SER A 109 6.56 4.23 -9.36
C SER A 109 5.71 3.00 -9.66
N LEU A 110 4.96 2.49 -8.67
CA LEU A 110 4.03 1.39 -8.87
C LEU A 110 2.88 1.74 -9.84
N SER A 111 2.44 3.00 -9.88
CA SER A 111 1.40 3.42 -10.83
C SER A 111 1.85 3.43 -12.30
N LYS A 112 3.14 3.28 -12.57
CA LYS A 112 3.72 3.20 -13.92
C LYS A 112 3.87 1.77 -14.45
N ILE A 113 3.54 0.78 -13.64
CA ILE A 113 3.59 -0.65 -13.98
C ILE A 113 2.24 -1.28 -13.67
N ASP A 114 1.98 -2.49 -14.18
CA ASP A 114 0.79 -3.25 -13.76
C ASP A 114 0.94 -3.65 -12.28
N SER A 115 0.23 -2.94 -11.44
CA SER A 115 0.17 -3.15 -10.00
C SER A 115 -1.25 -3.49 -9.50
N THR A 116 -2.14 -3.87 -10.40
CA THR A 116 -3.52 -4.31 -10.10
C THR A 116 -3.53 -5.62 -9.31
N LYS A 117 -2.52 -6.46 -9.51
CA LYS A 117 -2.24 -7.65 -8.72
C LYS A 117 -1.01 -7.42 -7.83
N TYR A 118 -1.05 -7.99 -6.61
CA TYR A 118 0.06 -7.86 -5.68
C TYR A 118 1.20 -8.81 -6.06
N ASN A 119 2.38 -8.24 -6.38
CA ASN A 119 3.63 -8.96 -6.54
C ASN A 119 4.68 -8.39 -5.57
N PRO A 120 5.15 -9.15 -4.55
CA PRO A 120 6.17 -8.68 -3.61
C PRO A 120 7.49 -8.25 -4.27
N GLU A 121 7.84 -8.81 -5.43
CA GLU A 121 9.07 -8.50 -6.15
C GLU A 121 9.13 -7.04 -6.57
N ASN A 122 8.00 -6.45 -6.92
CA ASN A 122 7.90 -5.03 -7.26
C ASN A 122 8.38 -4.13 -6.09
N LEU A 123 8.11 -4.53 -4.85
CA LEU A 123 8.60 -3.82 -3.67
C LEU A 123 10.05 -4.16 -3.30
N ASN A 124 10.53 -5.37 -3.61
CA ASN A 124 11.91 -5.75 -3.33
C ASN A 124 12.92 -4.91 -4.12
N PHE A 125 12.57 -4.53 -5.34
CA PHE A 125 13.36 -3.58 -6.13
C PHE A 125 13.58 -2.28 -5.36
N TYR A 126 12.51 -1.70 -4.79
CA TYR A 126 12.59 -0.45 -4.03
C TYR A 126 13.30 -0.62 -2.68
N LYS A 127 13.19 -1.78 -2.01
CA LYS A 127 13.96 -2.07 -0.79
C LYS A 127 15.45 -1.97 -1.05
N LYS A 128 15.94 -2.54 -2.14
CA LYS A 128 17.37 -2.53 -2.53
C LYS A 128 17.83 -1.12 -2.91
N THR A 129 17.06 -0.43 -3.72
CA THR A 129 17.37 0.93 -4.19
C THR A 129 17.43 1.94 -3.03
N PHE A 130 16.60 1.77 -2.00
CA PHE A 130 16.57 2.69 -0.85
C PHE A 130 17.49 2.28 0.32
N LYS A 131 18.00 1.03 0.35
CA LYS A 131 19.07 0.62 1.29
C LYS A 131 20.43 1.11 0.86
N ASN A 132 20.69 1.14 -0.42
CA ASN A 132 21.88 1.76 -0.96
C ASN A 132 21.69 3.28 -0.82
N ASN A 133 22.05 3.79 0.35
CA ASN A 133 22.03 5.22 0.60
C ASN A 133 22.90 5.93 -0.43
N ILE A 134 22.33 6.77 -1.06
CA ILE A 134 22.64 8.08 -1.63
C ILE A 134 23.67 8.91 -0.77
N ASN A 135 24.51 8.31 -0.02
CA ASN A 135 25.70 8.97 0.52
C ASN A 135 26.93 8.69 -0.31
N ASP A 136 26.91 7.68 -1.17
CA ASP A 136 27.88 7.58 -2.23
C ASP A 136 27.41 8.50 -3.36
N LYS A 137 27.92 9.73 -3.36
CA LYS A 137 28.04 10.51 -4.58
C LYS A 137 28.83 9.63 -5.54
N VAL A 138 28.13 8.83 -6.36
CA VAL A 138 28.75 8.14 -7.46
C VAL A 138 29.36 9.23 -8.31
N LYS A 139 30.67 9.44 -8.21
CA LYS A 139 31.41 10.20 -9.18
C LYS A 139 31.23 9.44 -10.49
N LEU A 140 30.38 9.97 -11.36
CA LEU A 140 30.26 9.48 -12.70
C LEU A 140 31.60 9.73 -13.39
N ASN A 141 32.37 8.67 -13.58
CA ASN A 141 33.52 8.70 -14.49
C ASN A 141 33.00 8.77 -15.93
N ASP A 142 33.83 9.22 -16.88
CA ASP A 142 33.49 9.47 -18.29
C ASP A 142 32.84 8.29 -19.02
N LYS A 143 32.81 7.10 -18.42
CA LYS A 143 32.21 5.88 -19.01
C LYS A 143 31.23 5.25 -18.03
N VAL A 144 29.98 5.12 -18.47
CA VAL A 144 28.91 4.49 -17.72
C VAL A 144 28.40 3.27 -18.49
N LEU A 145 28.36 2.10 -17.83
CA LEU A 145 27.78 0.89 -18.39
C LEU A 145 26.39 0.68 -17.78
N ILE A 146 25.35 0.80 -18.61
CA ILE A 146 23.95 0.51 -18.21
C ILE A 146 23.61 -0.90 -18.66
N LEU A 147 23.29 -1.77 -17.69
CA LEU A 147 22.89 -3.15 -17.93
C LEU A 147 21.39 -3.30 -17.68
N GLY A 148 20.64 -3.76 -18.68
CA GLY A 148 19.25 -4.18 -18.54
C GLY A 148 19.15 -5.53 -17.83
N SER A 149 17.93 -5.94 -17.46
CA SER A 149 17.64 -7.19 -16.72
C SER A 149 17.48 -8.44 -17.63
N SER A 150 18.10 -8.46 -18.80
CA SER A 150 17.98 -9.57 -19.74
C SER A 150 18.55 -10.87 -19.17
N PRO A 151 17.86 -12.02 -19.31
CA PRO A 151 18.40 -13.34 -18.94
C PRO A 151 19.73 -13.68 -19.66
N LYS A 152 19.95 -13.11 -20.86
CA LYS A 152 21.18 -13.27 -21.64
C LYS A 152 22.41 -12.58 -21.05
N LEU A 153 22.26 -11.72 -20.03
CA LEU A 153 23.41 -11.09 -19.34
C LEU A 153 24.41 -12.10 -18.78
N LYS A 154 23.94 -13.27 -18.36
CA LYS A 154 24.83 -14.36 -17.88
C LYS A 154 25.81 -14.81 -18.95
N THR A 155 25.39 -14.87 -20.21
CA THR A 155 26.23 -15.28 -21.38
C THR A 155 27.33 -14.27 -21.62
N TYR A 156 27.11 -12.99 -21.35
CA TYR A 156 28.09 -11.93 -21.58
C TYR A 156 28.92 -11.55 -20.34
N ARG A 157 28.80 -12.30 -19.25
CA ARG A 157 29.44 -11.99 -17.96
C ARG A 157 30.94 -11.71 -18.08
N ASN A 158 31.67 -12.49 -18.85
CA ASN A 158 33.12 -12.32 -19.02
C ASN A 158 33.47 -11.08 -19.86
N LYS A 159 32.68 -10.76 -20.89
CA LYS A 159 32.84 -9.52 -21.66
C LYS A 159 32.57 -8.27 -20.80
N ILE A 160 31.53 -8.32 -19.97
CA ILE A 160 31.17 -7.25 -19.02
C ILE A 160 32.29 -7.03 -18.01
N LYS A 161 32.83 -8.11 -17.42
CA LYS A 161 33.95 -8.03 -16.48
C LYS A 161 35.20 -7.40 -17.11
N LYS A 162 35.56 -7.85 -18.34
CA LYS A 162 36.71 -7.31 -19.06
C LYS A 162 36.53 -5.82 -19.40
N PHE A 163 35.32 -5.40 -19.77
CA PHE A 163 34.99 -4.00 -20.01
C PHE A 163 35.15 -3.15 -18.76
N CYS A 164 34.63 -3.60 -17.59
CA CYS A 164 34.75 -2.89 -16.32
C CYS A 164 36.21 -2.78 -15.86
N GLN A 165 37.02 -3.83 -16.05
CA GLN A 165 38.43 -3.84 -15.67
C GLN A 165 39.25 -2.87 -16.52
N ASN A 166 39.00 -2.83 -17.84
CA ASN A 166 39.74 -1.96 -18.76
C ASN A 166 39.33 -0.48 -18.69
N SER A 167 38.24 -0.18 -18.01
CA SER A 167 37.66 1.17 -17.95
C SER A 167 37.84 1.89 -16.61
N ASN A 168 38.66 1.34 -15.68
CA ASN A 168 38.85 1.88 -14.32
C ASN A 168 37.52 2.23 -13.61
N MET A 169 36.48 1.47 -13.90
CA MET A 169 35.18 1.65 -13.25
C MET A 169 35.26 1.10 -11.82
N THR A 170 34.97 1.91 -10.84
CA THR A 170 34.76 1.49 -9.47
C THR A 170 33.58 0.49 -9.38
N LYS A 171 33.80 -0.55 -8.59
CA LYS A 171 32.81 -1.63 -8.34
C LYS A 171 31.60 -1.13 -7.57
#